data_89e971cf7fe11fc2bbc5c9ccd49df8ee
#
_entry.id   89e971cf7fe11fc2bbc5c9ccd49df8ee
#
_cell.length_a   1.000
_cell.length_b   1.000
_cell.length_c   1.000
_cell.angle_alpha   90.00
_cell.angle_beta   90.00
_cell.angle_gamma   90.00
#
_symmetry.space_group_name_H-M   'P 1'
#
loop_
_entity.id
_entity.type
_entity.pdbx_description
1 polymer ?
#
loop_
_entity_poly.entity_id
_entity_poly.type
_entity_poly.pdbx_seq_one_letter_code
_entity_poly.pdbx_strand_id
1 'polypeptide(L)'
;MTVIGRSTGLSHPGRKRRHNEDAWVCAPPLFAVADGMGGARGGEIASRVAATALGEEVNGSGEERVIALIQEANRQVFERANEDSDASGMGTTMTVALVEDGMIAIGHVGDSRAYLIRNGKLEQLTQDHSLVAELVRSGRLSPEEAETHPQRSVITRALGTDPDVDVDSFSIEGKPGDVFLICSDGLTSMVDDQAILEAVERHRSDLDEAAKELVAAANRSGGEDNITVVFFEIAEERPEPPAETKPMPAIETPPTEADEDTLSGLEGVPAVDTIVVPPEQTRAAAQQEEPEPEKQHFSVLAARLVIALAIVAALVLLVIWLFGQSQ
;
A
#
# COMPACT_ATOMS: atom_id res chain seq x y z
N MET A 1 3.04 -6.05 30.47
CA MET A 1 2.54 -5.10 29.45
C MET A 1 2.44 -5.84 28.14
N THR A 2 1.54 -5.42 27.26
CA THR A 2 1.46 -5.93 25.88
C THR A 2 2.48 -5.21 25.02
N VAL A 3 3.21 -5.96 24.22
CA VAL A 3 4.24 -5.43 23.30
C VAL A 3 4.01 -5.98 21.89
N ILE A 4 4.54 -5.27 20.89
CA ILE A 4 4.55 -5.79 19.54
C ILE A 4 5.50 -6.98 19.49
N GLY A 5 5.00 -8.11 19.03
CA GLY A 5 5.78 -9.31 18.79
C GLY A 5 6.39 -9.34 17.39
N ARG A 6 6.15 -10.42 16.66
CA ARG A 6 6.59 -10.55 15.27
C ARG A 6 5.76 -9.66 14.35
N SER A 7 6.40 -9.14 13.31
CA SER A 7 5.73 -8.41 12.25
C SER A 7 6.41 -8.70 10.91
N THR A 8 5.65 -8.70 9.83
CA THR A 8 6.14 -8.90 8.48
C THR A 8 5.25 -8.20 7.46
N GLY A 9 5.80 -7.88 6.30
CA GLY A 9 5.05 -7.38 5.16
C GLY A 9 5.55 -8.01 3.86
N LEU A 10 4.63 -8.30 2.96
CA LEU A 10 4.94 -8.85 1.65
C LEU A 10 4.01 -8.22 0.62
N SER A 11 4.59 -7.81 -0.52
CA SER A 11 3.84 -7.26 -1.65
C SER A 11 4.26 -7.95 -2.95
N HIS A 12 3.31 -8.20 -3.85
CA HIS A 12 3.51 -8.85 -5.13
C HIS A 12 2.64 -8.21 -6.22
N PRO A 13 3.14 -7.95 -7.45
CA PRO A 13 2.37 -7.29 -8.50
C PRO A 13 1.19 -8.12 -9.04
N GLY A 14 0.97 -9.33 -8.53
CA GLY A 14 0.00 -10.25 -9.09
C GLY A 14 0.49 -10.90 -10.39
N ARG A 15 -0.45 -11.36 -11.22
CA ARG A 15 -0.15 -12.03 -12.50
C ARG A 15 -0.66 -11.25 -13.71
N LYS A 16 -1.53 -10.26 -13.50
CA LYS A 16 -2.18 -9.47 -14.55
C LYS A 16 -1.64 -8.06 -14.67
N ARG A 17 -1.21 -7.47 -13.56
CA ARG A 17 -0.65 -6.11 -13.53
C ARG A 17 0.82 -6.13 -13.96
N ARG A 18 1.26 -5.06 -14.62
CA ARG A 18 2.67 -4.89 -15.03
C ARG A 18 3.50 -4.22 -13.95
N HIS A 19 2.87 -3.36 -13.17
CA HIS A 19 3.48 -2.58 -12.12
C HIS A 19 2.80 -2.91 -10.80
N ASN A 20 3.51 -2.70 -9.71
CA ASN A 20 2.95 -2.78 -8.37
C ASN A 20 2.67 -1.34 -7.92
N GLU A 21 1.39 -1.01 -7.79
CA GLU A 21 0.90 0.29 -7.36
C GLU A 21 0.60 0.33 -5.85
N ASP A 22 0.77 -0.80 -5.15
CA ASP A 22 0.68 -0.88 -3.70
C ASP A 22 1.95 -0.34 -3.03
N ALA A 23 1.76 0.31 -1.89
CA ALA A 23 2.82 0.62 -0.93
C ALA A 23 2.42 0.15 0.47
N TRP A 24 3.40 -0.12 1.32
CA TRP A 24 3.15 -0.60 2.66
C TRP A 24 4.21 -0.13 3.66
N VAL A 25 3.84 -0.11 4.95
CA VAL A 25 4.72 0.20 6.07
C VAL A 25 4.61 -0.94 7.08
N CYS A 26 5.76 -1.50 7.48
CA CYS A 26 5.88 -2.46 8.58
C CYS A 26 7.06 -2.01 9.46
N ALA A 27 6.84 -0.94 10.20
CA ALA A 27 7.84 -0.27 11.03
C ALA A 27 7.24 0.00 12.42
N PRO A 28 7.33 -0.98 13.36
CA PRO A 28 6.76 -0.81 14.69
C PRO A 28 7.10 0.56 15.31
N PRO A 29 6.13 1.30 15.86
CA PRO A 29 4.77 0.86 16.19
C PRO A 29 3.72 1.05 15.08
N LEU A 30 4.13 1.39 13.84
CA LEU A 30 3.25 1.77 12.75
C LEU A 30 3.23 0.71 11.64
N PHE A 31 2.01 0.37 11.17
CA PHE A 31 1.75 -0.59 10.11
C PHE A 31 0.72 -0.01 9.15
N ALA A 32 0.91 -0.15 7.84
CA ALA A 32 -0.04 0.38 6.87
C ALA A 32 0.03 -0.34 5.52
N VAL A 33 -1.09 -0.28 4.79
CA VAL A 33 -1.20 -0.61 3.38
C VAL A 33 -1.88 0.54 2.65
N ALA A 34 -1.37 0.87 1.48
CA ALA A 34 -1.90 1.87 0.55
C ALA A 34 -1.96 1.23 -0.83
N ASP A 35 -3.16 1.10 -1.38
CA ASP A 35 -3.42 0.58 -2.71
C ASP A 35 -3.63 1.75 -3.67
N GLY A 36 -2.73 1.87 -4.63
CA GLY A 36 -2.67 3.01 -5.52
C GLY A 36 -3.56 2.85 -6.74
N MET A 37 -4.31 3.90 -7.08
CA MET A 37 -5.16 3.96 -8.25
C MET A 37 -4.89 5.21 -9.09
N GLY A 38 -5.04 5.10 -10.41
CA GLY A 38 -4.83 6.22 -11.34
C GLY A 38 -4.14 5.77 -12.61
N GLY A 39 -4.14 6.61 -13.67
CA GLY A 39 -3.54 6.29 -14.96
C GLY A 39 -2.09 5.80 -14.89
N ALA A 40 -1.43 5.56 -16.00
CA ALA A 40 -0.22 4.75 -16.24
C ALA A 40 0.85 4.65 -15.13
N ARG A 41 0.99 5.62 -14.23
CA ARG A 41 1.89 5.63 -13.06
C ARG A 41 1.32 6.35 -11.85
N GLY A 42 0.09 6.86 -11.95
CA GLY A 42 -0.51 7.68 -10.90
C GLY A 42 -0.66 6.90 -9.59
N GLY A 43 -1.14 5.67 -9.64
CA GLY A 43 -1.34 4.82 -8.48
C GLY A 43 -0.06 4.56 -7.69
N GLU A 44 1.04 4.19 -8.38
CA GLU A 44 2.35 3.96 -7.76
C GLU A 44 2.89 5.21 -7.06
N ILE A 45 2.69 6.39 -7.65
CA ILE A 45 3.11 7.65 -7.05
C ILE A 45 2.26 7.97 -5.83
N ALA A 46 0.93 7.84 -5.95
CA ALA A 46 -0.01 8.16 -4.88
C ALA A 46 0.23 7.30 -3.62
N SER A 47 0.31 5.98 -3.78
CA SER A 47 0.54 5.06 -2.67
C SER A 47 1.89 5.28 -1.98
N ARG A 48 2.97 5.55 -2.76
CA ARG A 48 4.29 5.86 -2.20
C ARG A 48 4.33 7.18 -1.45
N VAL A 49 3.72 8.24 -2.00
CA VAL A 49 3.61 9.54 -1.31
C VAL A 49 2.87 9.35 0.00
N ALA A 50 1.73 8.68 -0.03
CA ALA A 50 0.92 8.42 1.15
C ALA A 50 1.67 7.59 2.22
N ALA A 51 2.35 6.50 1.82
CA ALA A 51 3.14 5.68 2.75
C ALA A 51 4.34 6.46 3.34
N THR A 52 4.96 7.34 2.55
CA THR A 52 6.08 8.17 3.02
C THR A 52 5.62 9.22 4.02
N ALA A 53 4.45 9.82 3.82
CA ALA A 53 3.87 10.82 4.71
C ALA A 53 3.59 10.28 6.14
N LEU A 54 3.42 8.96 6.30
CA LEU A 54 3.27 8.33 7.62
C LEU A 54 4.53 8.44 8.50
N GLY A 55 5.68 8.80 7.92
CA GLY A 55 6.91 9.09 8.65
C GLY A 55 7.00 10.51 9.22
N GLU A 56 6.03 11.38 8.91
CA GLU A 56 6.02 12.76 9.41
C GLU A 56 5.66 12.83 10.91
N GLU A 57 6.21 13.85 11.58
CA GLU A 57 5.86 14.12 12.97
C GLU A 57 4.50 14.83 13.03
N VAL A 58 3.50 14.14 13.55
CA VAL A 58 2.18 14.71 13.83
C VAL A 58 1.88 14.70 15.32
N ASN A 59 1.07 15.65 15.76
CA ASN A 59 0.64 15.73 17.17
C ASN A 59 -0.53 14.77 17.41
N GLY A 60 -0.75 14.45 18.69
CA GLY A 60 -1.82 13.57 19.14
C GLY A 60 -1.34 12.19 19.56
N SER A 61 -2.27 11.35 19.98
CA SER A 61 -2.04 9.95 20.36
C SER A 61 -3.21 9.10 19.89
N GLY A 62 -2.99 7.80 19.73
CA GLY A 62 -4.03 6.87 19.33
C GLY A 62 -4.76 7.31 18.04
N GLU A 63 -6.10 7.39 18.11
CA GLU A 63 -6.95 7.74 16.96
C GLU A 63 -6.65 9.13 16.40
N GLU A 64 -6.44 10.14 17.27
CA GLU A 64 -6.14 11.50 16.81
C GLU A 64 -4.88 11.53 15.96
N ARG A 65 -3.84 10.78 16.37
CA ARG A 65 -2.58 10.68 15.64
C ARG A 65 -2.74 9.97 14.30
N VAL A 66 -3.50 8.87 14.27
CA VAL A 66 -3.76 8.13 13.02
C VAL A 66 -4.57 8.97 12.04
N ILE A 67 -5.59 9.70 12.50
CA ILE A 67 -6.35 10.63 11.66
C ILE A 67 -5.42 11.70 11.08
N ALA A 68 -4.59 12.33 11.92
CA ALA A 68 -3.67 13.38 11.47
C ALA A 68 -2.65 12.87 10.45
N LEU A 69 -2.13 11.65 10.62
CA LEU A 69 -1.22 10.99 9.65
C LEU A 69 -1.90 10.78 8.29
N ILE A 70 -3.14 10.27 8.29
CA ILE A 70 -3.88 10.02 7.04
C ILE A 70 -4.27 11.34 6.36
N GLN A 71 -4.67 12.36 7.12
CA GLN A 71 -4.99 13.68 6.56
C GLN A 71 -3.73 14.35 5.96
N GLU A 72 -2.57 14.22 6.62
CA GLU A 72 -1.31 14.71 6.07
C GLU A 72 -0.93 13.94 4.79
N ALA A 73 -1.10 12.62 4.78
CA ALA A 73 -0.91 11.81 3.58
C ALA A 73 -1.84 12.26 2.43
N ASN A 74 -3.13 12.50 2.73
CA ASN A 74 -4.08 13.03 1.75
C ASN A 74 -3.63 14.37 1.19
N ARG A 75 -3.21 15.31 2.05
CA ARG A 75 -2.73 16.62 1.62
C ARG A 75 -1.58 16.50 0.63
N GLN A 76 -0.57 15.66 0.93
CA GLN A 76 0.59 15.47 0.06
C GLN A 76 0.24 14.81 -1.27
N VAL A 77 -0.65 13.79 -1.26
CA VAL A 77 -1.12 13.15 -2.51
C VAL A 77 -1.91 14.14 -3.34
N PHE A 78 -2.83 14.89 -2.73
CA PHE A 78 -3.66 15.89 -3.41
C PHE A 78 -2.82 17.03 -4.02
N GLU A 79 -1.85 17.57 -3.29
CA GLU A 79 -0.92 18.58 -3.79
C GLU A 79 -0.13 18.03 -4.98
N ARG A 80 0.41 16.84 -4.87
CA ARG A 80 1.19 16.19 -5.94
C ARG A 80 0.34 15.94 -7.20
N ALA A 81 -0.93 15.53 -7.04
CA ALA A 81 -1.86 15.32 -8.15
C ALA A 81 -2.18 16.61 -8.92
N ASN A 82 -2.13 17.77 -8.23
CA ASN A 82 -2.40 19.06 -8.84
C ASN A 82 -1.16 19.73 -9.46
N GLU A 83 0.04 19.38 -9.00
CA GLU A 83 1.30 19.94 -9.53
C GLU A 83 1.75 19.29 -10.84
N ASP A 84 1.42 18.02 -11.06
CA ASP A 84 1.90 17.21 -12.17
C ASP A 84 0.72 16.73 -13.02
N SER A 85 0.66 17.20 -14.26
CA SER A 85 -0.42 16.80 -15.18
C SER A 85 -0.44 15.28 -15.47
N ASP A 86 0.70 14.61 -15.37
CA ASP A 86 0.83 13.16 -15.60
C ASP A 86 0.34 12.36 -14.36
N ALA A 87 0.27 13.01 -13.21
CA ALA A 87 -0.27 12.48 -11.95
C ALA A 87 -1.73 12.90 -11.69
N SER A 88 -2.33 13.66 -12.60
CA SER A 88 -3.70 14.15 -12.44
C SER A 88 -4.71 13.01 -12.30
N GLY A 89 -5.53 13.07 -11.25
CA GLY A 89 -6.52 12.04 -10.93
C GLY A 89 -5.92 10.78 -10.28
N MET A 90 -4.67 10.83 -9.82
CA MET A 90 -4.13 9.77 -8.97
C MET A 90 -4.79 9.80 -7.59
N GLY A 91 -4.88 8.63 -6.99
CA GLY A 91 -5.38 8.46 -5.63
C GLY A 91 -4.84 7.16 -5.03
N THR A 92 -5.15 6.95 -3.76
CA THR A 92 -4.79 5.70 -3.08
C THR A 92 -5.73 5.43 -1.93
N THR A 93 -5.93 4.16 -1.59
CA THR A 93 -6.47 3.78 -0.28
C THR A 93 -5.45 4.05 0.81
N MET A 94 -5.86 4.00 2.07
CA MET A 94 -4.96 3.99 3.21
C MET A 94 -5.60 3.30 4.40
N THR A 95 -5.00 2.22 4.86
CA THR A 95 -5.36 1.55 6.11
C THR A 95 -4.14 1.50 7.01
N VAL A 96 -4.26 2.08 8.20
CA VAL A 96 -3.16 2.27 9.15
C VAL A 96 -3.52 1.64 10.50
N ALA A 97 -2.56 0.99 11.13
CA ALA A 97 -2.61 0.58 12.53
C ALA A 97 -1.42 1.19 13.29
N LEU A 98 -1.71 1.85 14.39
CA LEU A 98 -0.72 2.40 15.33
C LEU A 98 -0.87 1.72 16.68
N VAL A 99 0.20 1.12 17.18
CA VAL A 99 0.21 0.41 18.46
C VAL A 99 0.84 1.30 19.53
N GLU A 100 0.04 1.79 20.46
CA GLU A 100 0.50 2.62 21.58
C GLU A 100 -0.13 2.14 22.89
N ASP A 101 0.65 1.93 23.94
CA ASP A 101 0.21 1.57 25.29
C ASP A 101 -0.75 0.38 25.35
N GLY A 102 -0.56 -0.62 24.48
CA GLY A 102 -1.42 -1.81 24.38
C GLY A 102 -2.74 -1.58 23.66
N MET A 103 -2.99 -0.38 23.15
CA MET A 103 -4.09 -0.06 22.26
C MET A 103 -3.63 -0.06 20.82
N ILE A 104 -4.48 -0.50 19.92
CA ILE A 104 -4.28 -0.45 18.48
C ILE A 104 -5.30 0.54 17.92
N ALA A 105 -4.81 1.72 17.53
CA ALA A 105 -5.60 2.70 16.80
C ALA A 105 -5.58 2.37 15.31
N ILE A 106 -6.77 2.19 14.73
CA ILE A 106 -6.95 1.95 13.30
C ILE A 106 -7.49 3.22 12.65
N GLY A 107 -6.93 3.58 11.51
CA GLY A 107 -7.48 4.59 10.60
C GLY A 107 -7.63 4.01 9.21
N HIS A 108 -8.72 4.39 8.51
CA HIS A 108 -9.09 3.73 7.29
C HIS A 108 -9.77 4.66 6.28
N VAL A 109 -9.30 4.58 5.03
CA VAL A 109 -9.91 5.20 3.84
C VAL A 109 -9.72 4.24 2.65
N GLY A 110 -10.80 3.82 2.01
CA GLY A 110 -10.78 2.95 0.83
C GLY A 110 -11.38 1.57 1.06
N ASP A 111 -10.88 0.56 0.36
CA ASP A 111 -11.33 -0.84 0.41
C ASP A 111 -10.20 -1.84 0.72
N SER A 112 -9.00 -1.35 1.04
CA SER A 112 -7.99 -2.16 1.73
C SER A 112 -8.48 -2.48 3.14
N ARG A 113 -8.25 -3.69 3.64
CA ARG A 113 -8.90 -4.14 4.88
C ARG A 113 -7.92 -4.37 6.01
N ALA A 114 -8.41 -4.19 7.24
CA ALA A 114 -7.76 -4.64 8.47
C ALA A 114 -8.58 -5.75 9.13
N TYR A 115 -7.91 -6.80 9.57
CA TYR A 115 -8.50 -7.96 10.25
C TYR A 115 -7.82 -8.20 11.59
N LEU A 116 -8.59 -8.74 12.54
CA LEU A 116 -8.11 -9.29 13.80
C LEU A 116 -8.30 -10.82 13.80
N ILE A 117 -7.23 -11.55 14.04
CA ILE A 117 -7.26 -12.99 14.28
C ILE A 117 -7.05 -13.22 15.77
N ARG A 118 -8.13 -13.60 16.45
CA ARG A 118 -8.20 -13.81 17.90
C ARG A 118 -8.97 -15.08 18.23
N ASN A 119 -8.37 -15.99 19.02
CA ASN A 119 -9.01 -17.24 19.45
C ASN A 119 -9.54 -18.10 18.29
N GLY A 120 -8.80 -18.23 17.21
CA GLY A 120 -9.18 -19.02 16.03
C GLY A 120 -10.34 -18.42 15.22
N LYS A 121 -10.60 -17.13 15.33
CA LYS A 121 -11.60 -16.40 14.56
C LYS A 121 -10.95 -15.23 13.82
N LEU A 122 -11.38 -15.01 12.59
CA LEU A 122 -11.08 -13.83 11.80
C LEU A 122 -12.24 -12.84 11.94
N GLU A 123 -11.92 -11.60 12.21
CA GLU A 123 -12.89 -10.50 12.27
C GLU A 123 -12.38 -9.35 11.38
N GLN A 124 -13.15 -8.96 10.37
CA GLN A 124 -12.87 -7.75 9.60
C GLN A 124 -13.20 -6.54 10.48
N LEU A 125 -12.22 -5.66 10.65
CA LEU A 125 -12.32 -4.49 11.52
C LEU A 125 -12.78 -3.24 10.76
N THR A 126 -12.37 -3.11 9.48
CA THR A 126 -12.68 -1.96 8.62
C THR A 126 -13.93 -2.21 7.79
N GLN A 127 -14.58 -1.14 7.34
CA GLN A 127 -15.71 -1.19 6.41
C GLN A 127 -15.28 -0.59 5.08
N ASP A 128 -15.40 -1.35 4.01
CA ASP A 128 -14.99 -0.89 2.68
C ASP A 128 -15.75 0.38 2.26
N HIS A 129 -15.02 1.37 1.78
CA HIS A 129 -15.56 2.55 1.11
C HIS A 129 -15.72 2.25 -0.39
N SER A 130 -16.61 1.32 -0.71
CA SER A 130 -16.95 0.93 -2.07
C SER A 130 -18.45 1.06 -2.32
N LEU A 131 -18.81 1.25 -3.59
CA LEU A 131 -20.21 1.37 -4.01
C LEU A 131 -21.02 0.14 -3.58
N VAL A 132 -20.46 -1.06 -3.76
CA VAL A 132 -21.17 -2.30 -3.41
C VAL A 132 -21.35 -2.45 -1.88
N ALA A 133 -20.37 -2.05 -1.09
CA ALA A 133 -20.50 -2.06 0.37
C ALA A 133 -21.60 -1.09 0.84
N GLU A 134 -21.74 0.08 0.22
CA GLU A 134 -22.82 1.03 0.49
C GLU A 134 -24.20 0.47 0.09
N LEU A 135 -24.28 -0.23 -1.06
CA LEU A 135 -25.52 -0.85 -1.50
C LEU A 135 -25.95 -2.00 -0.57
N VAL A 136 -25.00 -2.82 -0.11
CA VAL A 136 -25.28 -3.87 0.89
C VAL A 136 -25.76 -3.26 2.21
N ARG A 137 -25.06 -2.24 2.70
CA ARG A 137 -25.42 -1.54 3.94
C ARG A 137 -26.80 -0.89 3.88
N SER A 138 -27.18 -0.36 2.71
CA SER A 138 -28.52 0.20 2.50
C SER A 138 -29.61 -0.84 2.20
N GLY A 139 -29.27 -2.14 2.19
CA GLY A 139 -30.20 -3.23 1.90
C GLY A 139 -30.62 -3.32 0.43
N ARG A 140 -29.88 -2.70 -0.49
CA ARG A 140 -30.16 -2.71 -1.95
C ARG A 140 -29.51 -3.87 -2.67
N LEU A 141 -28.50 -4.47 -2.09
CA LEU A 141 -27.81 -5.68 -2.55
C LEU A 141 -27.67 -6.66 -1.38
N SER A 142 -27.71 -7.95 -1.67
CA SER A 142 -27.23 -8.95 -0.71
C SER A 142 -25.69 -9.04 -0.77
N PRO A 143 -25.02 -9.56 0.27
CA PRO A 143 -23.58 -9.79 0.23
C PRO A 143 -23.14 -10.64 -0.97
N GLU A 144 -23.90 -11.68 -1.31
CA GLU A 144 -23.61 -12.59 -2.41
C GLU A 144 -23.74 -11.90 -3.79
N GLU A 145 -24.69 -10.97 -3.95
CA GLU A 145 -24.84 -10.17 -5.16
C GLU A 145 -23.69 -9.16 -5.30
N ALA A 146 -23.17 -8.64 -4.19
CA ALA A 146 -22.06 -7.70 -4.20
C ALA A 146 -20.76 -8.31 -4.75
N GLU A 147 -20.47 -9.57 -4.43
CA GLU A 147 -19.27 -10.29 -4.90
C GLU A 147 -19.16 -10.36 -6.43
N THR A 148 -20.29 -10.47 -7.12
CA THR A 148 -20.36 -10.60 -8.59
C THR A 148 -20.79 -9.32 -9.29
N HIS A 149 -20.96 -8.21 -8.55
CA HIS A 149 -21.46 -6.97 -9.11
C HIS A 149 -20.46 -6.36 -10.10
N PRO A 150 -20.91 -5.85 -11.28
CA PRO A 150 -20.00 -5.24 -12.27
C PRO A 150 -19.20 -4.03 -11.76
N GLN A 151 -19.69 -3.37 -10.73
CA GLN A 151 -19.07 -2.19 -10.12
C GLN A 151 -18.47 -2.49 -8.74
N ARG A 152 -18.05 -3.73 -8.46
CA ARG A 152 -17.47 -4.12 -7.18
C ARG A 152 -16.17 -3.38 -6.84
N SER A 153 -15.41 -2.96 -7.86
CA SER A 153 -14.15 -2.23 -7.70
C SER A 153 -14.30 -0.71 -7.75
N VAL A 154 -15.54 -0.17 -7.60
CA VAL A 154 -15.76 1.27 -7.55
C VAL A 154 -15.60 1.75 -6.11
N ILE A 155 -14.50 2.46 -5.85
CA ILE A 155 -14.20 3.07 -4.55
C ILE A 155 -14.95 4.41 -4.43
N THR A 156 -15.55 4.65 -3.27
CA THR A 156 -16.33 5.87 -2.99
C THR A 156 -15.56 6.90 -2.15
N ARG A 157 -14.41 6.50 -1.55
CA ARG A 157 -13.55 7.38 -0.77
C ARG A 157 -12.08 6.95 -0.90
N ALA A 158 -11.19 7.89 -1.27
CA ALA A 158 -9.77 7.67 -1.44
C ALA A 158 -8.97 8.94 -1.15
N LEU A 159 -7.69 8.80 -0.84
CA LEU A 159 -6.75 9.90 -0.70
C LEU A 159 -6.43 10.50 -2.09
N GLY A 160 -6.20 11.81 -2.11
CA GLY A 160 -5.75 12.54 -3.30
C GLY A 160 -6.85 12.99 -4.24
N THR A 161 -8.12 12.58 -4.01
CA THR A 161 -9.27 12.96 -4.84
C THR A 161 -9.89 14.30 -4.40
N ASP A 162 -9.87 14.56 -3.09
CA ASP A 162 -10.41 15.78 -2.49
C ASP A 162 -9.37 16.39 -1.53
N PRO A 163 -9.38 17.71 -1.29
CA PRO A 163 -8.45 18.35 -0.37
C PRO A 163 -8.61 17.87 1.08
N ASP A 164 -9.82 17.51 1.47
CA ASP A 164 -10.16 16.98 2.78
C ASP A 164 -10.74 15.58 2.65
N VAL A 165 -10.34 14.66 3.52
CA VAL A 165 -10.84 13.28 3.55
C VAL A 165 -11.37 12.92 4.93
N ASP A 166 -12.56 12.31 4.95
CA ASP A 166 -13.11 11.72 6.17
C ASP A 166 -12.41 10.38 6.45
N VAL A 167 -11.78 10.26 7.61
CA VAL A 167 -11.07 9.06 8.06
C VAL A 167 -11.94 8.29 9.03
N ASP A 168 -12.26 7.05 8.73
CA ASP A 168 -12.88 6.17 9.72
C ASP A 168 -11.79 5.75 10.72
N SER A 169 -12.05 5.94 12.02
CA SER A 169 -11.09 5.61 13.07
C SER A 169 -11.74 4.98 14.28
N PHE A 170 -11.03 4.07 14.91
CA PHE A 170 -11.41 3.42 16.16
C PHE A 170 -10.19 2.79 16.84
N SER A 171 -10.32 2.44 18.11
CA SER A 171 -9.26 1.77 18.87
C SER A 171 -9.72 0.43 19.43
N ILE A 172 -8.81 -0.53 19.46
CA ILE A 172 -9.02 -1.87 20.00
C ILE A 172 -7.95 -2.16 21.04
N GLU A 173 -8.32 -2.77 22.15
CA GLU A 173 -7.37 -3.30 23.13
C GLU A 173 -6.69 -4.56 22.57
N GLY A 174 -5.36 -4.51 22.45
CA GLY A 174 -4.54 -5.65 22.06
C GLY A 174 -4.36 -6.66 23.17
N LYS A 175 -4.54 -7.94 22.86
CA LYS A 175 -4.33 -9.04 23.79
C LYS A 175 -3.18 -9.92 23.33
N PRO A 176 -2.39 -10.46 24.27
CA PRO A 176 -1.35 -11.42 23.91
C PRO A 176 -1.90 -12.56 23.06
N GLY A 177 -1.23 -12.84 21.95
CA GLY A 177 -1.62 -13.84 20.98
C GLY A 177 -2.56 -13.31 19.87
N ASP A 178 -2.96 -12.05 19.87
CA ASP A 178 -3.65 -11.46 18.73
C ASP A 178 -2.71 -11.34 17.55
N VAL A 179 -3.22 -11.61 16.35
CA VAL A 179 -2.55 -11.28 15.09
C VAL A 179 -3.45 -10.33 14.31
N PHE A 180 -2.87 -9.26 13.82
CA PHE A 180 -3.51 -8.32 12.92
C PHE A 180 -2.99 -8.52 11.51
N LEU A 181 -3.89 -8.42 10.53
CA LEU A 181 -3.58 -8.42 9.11
C LEU A 181 -4.12 -7.14 8.51
N ILE A 182 -3.30 -6.41 7.77
CA ILE A 182 -3.73 -5.34 6.86
C ILE A 182 -3.39 -5.80 5.44
N CYS A 183 -4.33 -5.65 4.51
CA CYS A 183 -4.11 -6.11 3.13
C CYS A 183 -4.83 -5.24 2.10
N SER A 184 -4.31 -5.21 0.87
CA SER A 184 -5.01 -4.65 -0.29
C SER A 184 -6.11 -5.59 -0.79
N ASP A 185 -6.99 -5.06 -1.64
CA ASP A 185 -8.12 -5.78 -2.23
C ASP A 185 -7.69 -6.96 -3.12
N GLY A 186 -6.48 -6.93 -3.68
CA GLY A 186 -5.92 -8.04 -4.45
C GLY A 186 -5.75 -9.35 -3.66
N LEU A 187 -5.73 -9.29 -2.31
CA LEU A 187 -5.87 -10.49 -1.51
C LEU A 187 -7.34 -10.91 -1.42
N THR A 188 -8.20 -10.03 -0.94
CA THR A 188 -9.58 -10.34 -0.54
C THR A 188 -10.53 -10.58 -1.71
N SER A 189 -10.19 -10.10 -2.90
CA SER A 189 -10.87 -10.43 -4.15
C SER A 189 -10.57 -11.84 -4.65
N MET A 190 -9.48 -12.48 -4.17
CA MET A 190 -8.98 -13.77 -4.65
C MET A 190 -9.04 -14.89 -3.60
N VAL A 191 -9.08 -14.53 -2.31
CA VAL A 191 -9.01 -15.46 -1.18
C VAL A 191 -10.11 -15.10 -0.21
N ASP A 192 -10.96 -16.05 0.13
CA ASP A 192 -12.04 -15.83 1.09
C ASP A 192 -11.54 -15.82 2.54
N ASP A 193 -12.35 -15.27 3.45
CA ASP A 193 -12.01 -15.09 4.86
C ASP A 193 -11.67 -16.42 5.56
N GLN A 194 -12.31 -17.52 5.18
CA GLN A 194 -12.03 -18.83 5.75
C GLN A 194 -10.63 -19.32 5.36
N ALA A 195 -10.26 -19.16 4.10
CA ALA A 195 -8.93 -19.51 3.61
C ALA A 195 -7.83 -18.62 4.20
N ILE A 196 -8.13 -17.32 4.42
CA ILE A 196 -7.22 -16.41 5.13
C ILE A 196 -6.98 -16.94 6.56
N LEU A 197 -8.04 -17.23 7.30
CA LEU A 197 -7.94 -17.76 8.67
C LEU A 197 -7.13 -19.05 8.70
N GLU A 198 -7.42 -20.00 7.83
CA GLU A 198 -6.73 -21.29 7.76
C GLU A 198 -5.22 -21.14 7.48
N ALA A 199 -4.84 -20.24 6.58
CA ALA A 199 -3.44 -19.97 6.28
C ALA A 199 -2.71 -19.38 7.50
N VAL A 200 -3.32 -18.40 8.18
CA VAL A 200 -2.73 -17.77 9.37
C VAL A 200 -2.62 -18.76 10.53
N GLU A 201 -3.66 -19.55 10.81
CA GLU A 201 -3.63 -20.54 11.90
C GLU A 201 -2.63 -21.68 11.63
N ARG A 202 -2.46 -22.09 10.37
CA ARG A 202 -1.45 -23.09 9.97
C ARG A 202 -0.03 -22.59 10.22
N HIS A 203 0.22 -21.34 9.96
CA HIS A 203 1.53 -20.69 10.10
C HIS A 203 1.62 -19.74 11.29
N ARG A 204 0.86 -20.00 12.35
CA ARG A 204 0.77 -19.13 13.54
C ARG A 204 2.14 -18.84 14.17
N SER A 205 3.10 -19.75 14.06
CA SER A 205 4.45 -19.58 14.57
C SER A 205 5.41 -18.87 13.62
N ASP A 206 4.99 -18.62 12.36
CA ASP A 206 5.82 -18.01 11.31
C ASP A 206 4.94 -17.15 10.38
N LEU A 207 4.84 -15.85 10.69
CA LEU A 207 4.02 -14.90 9.91
C LEU A 207 4.59 -14.66 8.51
N ASP A 208 5.89 -14.89 8.28
CA ASP A 208 6.49 -14.79 6.95
C ASP A 208 5.96 -15.89 6.03
N GLU A 209 5.81 -17.11 6.53
CA GLU A 209 5.21 -18.20 5.77
C GLU A 209 3.70 -18.00 5.58
N ALA A 210 2.99 -17.44 6.56
CA ALA A 210 1.60 -17.05 6.38
C ALA A 210 1.43 -16.02 5.25
N ALA A 211 2.25 -14.98 5.22
CA ALA A 211 2.23 -13.96 4.18
C ALA A 211 2.51 -14.56 2.78
N LYS A 212 3.51 -15.43 2.68
CA LYS A 212 3.85 -16.13 1.42
C LYS A 212 2.72 -17.04 0.96
N GLU A 213 2.09 -17.79 1.87
CA GLU A 213 0.96 -18.67 1.53
C GLU A 213 -0.22 -17.89 0.99
N LEU A 214 -0.59 -16.75 1.65
CA LEU A 214 -1.69 -15.90 1.20
C LEU A 214 -1.42 -15.28 -0.18
N VAL A 215 -0.25 -14.71 -0.39
CA VAL A 215 0.14 -14.15 -1.69
C VAL A 215 0.17 -15.24 -2.77
N ALA A 216 0.66 -16.43 -2.45
CA ALA A 216 0.63 -17.55 -3.38
C ALA A 216 -0.79 -18.05 -3.66
N ALA A 217 -1.69 -18.05 -2.66
CA ALA A 217 -3.10 -18.41 -2.82
C ALA A 217 -3.81 -17.43 -3.75
N ALA A 218 -3.68 -16.12 -3.51
CA ALA A 218 -4.25 -15.09 -4.36
C ALA A 218 -3.74 -15.21 -5.82
N ASN A 219 -2.45 -15.44 -6.00
CA ASN A 219 -1.87 -15.67 -7.33
C ASN A 219 -2.40 -16.95 -8.00
N ARG A 220 -2.66 -18.03 -7.25
CA ARG A 220 -3.26 -19.28 -7.80
C ARG A 220 -4.71 -19.05 -8.24
N SER A 221 -5.45 -18.21 -7.51
CA SER A 221 -6.85 -17.87 -7.83
C SER A 221 -7.00 -16.88 -8.99
N GLY A 222 -5.88 -16.37 -9.52
CA GLY A 222 -5.89 -15.47 -10.69
C GLY A 222 -4.84 -14.40 -10.65
N GLY A 223 -4.56 -13.82 -9.46
CA GLY A 223 -3.62 -12.72 -9.26
C GLY A 223 -4.00 -11.53 -10.14
N GLU A 224 -5.26 -11.11 -10.08
CA GLU A 224 -5.81 -10.09 -10.99
C GLU A 224 -5.28 -8.70 -10.67
N ASP A 225 -4.91 -8.46 -9.41
CA ASP A 225 -4.35 -7.20 -8.94
C ASP A 225 -3.06 -7.36 -8.16
N ASN A 226 -2.50 -6.22 -7.69
CA ASN A 226 -1.40 -6.17 -6.75
C ASN A 226 -1.86 -6.76 -5.40
N ILE A 227 -1.03 -7.56 -4.77
CA ILE A 227 -1.36 -8.29 -3.56
C ILE A 227 -0.39 -7.88 -2.48
N THR A 228 -0.87 -7.17 -1.47
CA THR A 228 -0.06 -6.70 -0.35
C THR A 228 -0.67 -7.15 0.97
N VAL A 229 0.17 -7.68 1.85
CA VAL A 229 -0.19 -8.13 3.19
C VAL A 229 0.82 -7.62 4.21
N VAL A 230 0.34 -7.11 5.33
CA VAL A 230 1.15 -6.70 6.48
C VAL A 230 0.58 -7.34 7.73
N PHE A 231 1.42 -8.07 8.45
CA PHE A 231 1.07 -8.71 9.71
C PHE A 231 1.82 -8.09 10.87
N PHE A 232 1.17 -8.05 12.03
CA PHE A 232 1.82 -7.86 13.32
C PHE A 232 1.10 -8.64 14.41
N GLU A 233 1.86 -9.06 15.42
CA GLU A 233 1.39 -9.85 16.56
C GLU A 233 1.53 -9.04 17.84
N ILE A 234 0.58 -9.22 18.75
CA ILE A 234 0.65 -8.71 20.12
C ILE A 234 1.17 -9.83 21.03
N ALA A 235 2.28 -9.58 21.71
CA ALA A 235 2.91 -10.52 22.62
C ALA A 235 2.85 -10.02 24.09
N GLU A 236 3.08 -10.92 25.03
CA GLU A 236 3.37 -10.52 26.40
C GLU A 236 4.81 -10.00 26.50
N GLU A 237 4.99 -8.91 27.24
CA GLU A 237 6.32 -8.47 27.63
C GLU A 237 6.98 -9.59 28.44
N ARG A 238 7.97 -10.26 27.86
CA ARG A 238 8.76 -11.20 28.61
C ARG A 238 9.76 -10.40 29.44
N PRO A 239 9.74 -10.48 30.81
CA PRO A 239 10.78 -9.87 31.59
C PRO A 239 12.12 -10.38 31.09
N GLU A 240 13.02 -9.50 30.69
CA GLU A 240 14.39 -9.90 30.37
C GLU A 240 14.93 -10.70 31.59
N PRO A 241 15.47 -11.91 31.40
CA PRO A 241 16.16 -12.58 32.48
C PRO A 241 17.24 -11.64 32.97
N PRO A 242 17.42 -11.47 34.30
CA PRO A 242 18.44 -10.57 34.84
C PRO A 242 19.76 -10.90 34.14
N ALA A 243 20.37 -9.90 33.52
CA ALA A 243 21.62 -10.06 32.80
C ALA A 243 22.58 -10.81 33.71
N GLU A 244 22.92 -12.06 33.38
CA GLU A 244 23.96 -12.80 34.06
C GLU A 244 25.21 -11.95 33.90
N THR A 245 25.61 -11.32 35.00
CA THR A 245 26.87 -10.59 35.11
C THR A 245 27.96 -11.67 34.99
N LYS A 246 28.37 -12.00 33.78
CA LYS A 246 29.57 -12.83 33.57
C LYS A 246 30.69 -12.09 34.26
N PRO A 247 31.38 -12.72 35.23
CA PRO A 247 32.54 -12.08 35.84
C PRO A 247 33.53 -11.80 34.70
N MET A 248 33.93 -10.54 34.62
CA MET A 248 34.94 -10.08 33.67
C MET A 248 36.21 -10.91 33.92
N PRO A 249 36.76 -11.63 32.93
CA PRO A 249 38.05 -12.29 33.14
C PRO A 249 39.10 -11.22 33.53
N ALA A 250 39.86 -11.48 34.58
CA ALA A 250 40.95 -10.65 35.00
C ALA A 250 41.87 -10.38 33.80
N ILE A 251 42.18 -9.08 33.59
CA ILE A 251 43.13 -8.65 32.56
C ILE A 251 44.53 -9.16 33.02
N GLU A 252 44.97 -10.28 32.45
CA GLU A 252 46.36 -10.65 32.51
C GLU A 252 47.12 -9.73 31.55
N THR A 253 48.02 -8.89 32.11
CA THR A 253 48.96 -8.09 31.33
C THR A 253 49.97 -9.05 30.66
N PRO A 254 50.09 -9.00 29.31
CA PRO A 254 51.16 -9.80 28.67
C PRO A 254 52.53 -9.22 28.92
N PRO A 255 53.56 -10.04 29.08
CA PRO A 255 54.94 -9.59 29.19
C PRO A 255 55.41 -8.97 27.87
N THR A 256 56.10 -7.84 28.02
CA THR A 256 56.82 -7.16 26.94
C THR A 256 58.02 -8.03 26.52
N GLU A 257 58.03 -8.59 25.33
CA GLU A 257 59.26 -8.92 24.63
C GLU A 257 59.14 -8.48 23.19
N ALA A 258 60.10 -7.68 22.78
CA ALA A 258 60.33 -7.28 21.42
C ALA A 258 60.98 -8.44 20.67
N ASP A 259 60.52 -8.73 19.47
CA ASP A 259 61.37 -9.20 18.38
C ASP A 259 60.78 -8.87 17.01
N GLU A 260 61.65 -8.30 16.21
CA GLU A 260 61.47 -7.91 14.82
C GLU A 260 61.38 -9.13 13.90
N ASP A 261 60.89 -8.81 12.69
CA ASP A 261 60.93 -9.63 11.44
C ASP A 261 59.95 -10.79 11.29
N THR A 262 58.89 -10.52 10.46
CA THR A 262 58.81 -11.17 9.14
C THR A 262 57.60 -10.62 8.34
N LEU A 263 57.86 -9.69 7.47
CA LEU A 263 57.03 -9.36 6.31
C LEU A 263 57.31 -10.41 5.21
N SER A 264 56.34 -11.29 4.92
CA SER A 264 56.16 -11.82 3.57
C SER A 264 54.91 -12.69 3.48
N GLY A 265 54.03 -12.34 2.53
CA GLY A 265 53.00 -13.23 2.02
C GLY A 265 51.55 -12.79 2.19
N LEU A 266 51.19 -11.65 1.62
CA LEU A 266 49.79 -11.37 1.25
C LEU A 266 49.77 -11.06 -0.24
N GLU A 267 49.38 -12.06 -1.04
CA GLU A 267 49.03 -11.87 -2.45
C GLU A 267 47.83 -10.94 -2.56
N GLY A 268 47.94 -9.96 -3.47
CA GLY A 268 47.00 -8.89 -3.64
C GLY A 268 45.64 -9.35 -4.13
N VAL A 269 44.59 -8.88 -3.43
CA VAL A 269 43.22 -8.85 -3.94
C VAL A 269 43.12 -7.64 -4.88
N PRO A 270 42.67 -7.82 -6.13
CA PRO A 270 42.56 -6.68 -7.05
C PRO A 270 41.50 -5.68 -6.55
N ALA A 271 41.92 -4.44 -6.43
CA ALA A 271 41.02 -3.30 -6.16
C ALA A 271 40.06 -3.13 -7.32
N VAL A 272 38.76 -3.08 -7.01
CA VAL A 272 37.74 -2.66 -7.96
C VAL A 272 37.83 -1.15 -8.06
N ASP A 273 38.31 -0.65 -9.21
CA ASP A 273 38.36 0.78 -9.50
C ASP A 273 36.93 1.38 -9.51
N THR A 274 36.64 2.16 -8.51
CA THR A 274 35.46 3.03 -8.52
C THR A 274 35.78 4.23 -9.43
N ILE A 275 35.23 4.21 -10.65
CA ILE A 275 35.33 5.34 -11.58
C ILE A 275 34.42 6.45 -11.07
N VAL A 276 35.04 7.48 -10.50
CA VAL A 276 34.35 8.74 -10.18
C VAL A 276 34.31 9.56 -11.46
N VAL A 277 33.12 9.70 -12.07
CA VAL A 277 32.90 10.56 -13.24
C VAL A 277 32.71 12.00 -12.75
N PRO A 278 33.55 12.97 -13.23
CA PRO A 278 33.41 14.38 -12.85
C PRO A 278 32.08 14.98 -13.35
N PRO A 279 31.45 15.91 -12.60
CA PRO A 279 30.11 16.44 -12.93
C PRO A 279 30.01 17.23 -14.25
N GLU A 280 31.10 17.52 -14.92
CA GLU A 280 31.08 18.20 -16.24
C GLU A 280 30.75 17.26 -17.42
N GLN A 281 30.94 15.94 -17.28
CA GLN A 281 30.62 14.99 -18.37
C GLN A 281 29.15 14.54 -18.35
N THR A 282 28.43 14.74 -17.26
CA THR A 282 27.00 14.46 -17.17
C THR A 282 26.14 15.54 -17.87
N ARG A 283 26.69 16.74 -18.09
CA ARG A 283 25.96 17.81 -18.81
C ARG A 283 26.00 17.69 -20.33
N ALA A 284 26.96 16.96 -20.86
CA ALA A 284 27.11 16.80 -22.35
C ALA A 284 26.22 15.65 -22.88
N ALA A 285 25.81 14.69 -22.03
CA ALA A 285 24.94 13.60 -22.43
C ALA A 285 23.44 13.96 -22.36
N ALA A 286 23.06 15.05 -21.67
CA ALA A 286 21.68 15.51 -21.53
C ALA A 286 21.25 16.50 -22.66
N GLN A 287 22.07 16.75 -23.67
CA GLN A 287 21.77 17.68 -24.75
C GLN A 287 21.64 17.03 -26.14
N GLN A 288 21.52 15.73 -26.23
CA GLN A 288 21.22 15.06 -27.51
C GLN A 288 19.99 14.18 -27.32
N GLU A 289 18.94 14.60 -28.02
CA GLU A 289 17.64 13.97 -28.30
C GLU A 289 16.42 14.62 -27.58
N GLU A 290 16.04 15.80 -28.13
CA GLU A 290 14.63 16.17 -28.20
C GLU A 290 14.08 15.63 -29.54
N PRO A 291 13.12 14.68 -29.55
CA PRO A 291 12.33 14.43 -30.74
C PRO A 291 11.27 15.52 -30.86
N GLU A 292 11.14 16.11 -32.04
CA GLU A 292 10.12 17.08 -32.41
C GLU A 292 8.69 16.52 -32.11
N PRO A 293 7.74 17.33 -31.60
CA PRO A 293 6.39 16.89 -31.34
C PRO A 293 5.63 16.61 -32.63
N GLU A 294 5.28 15.37 -32.83
CA GLU A 294 4.50 14.89 -33.96
C GLU A 294 3.06 15.46 -33.94
N LYS A 295 2.74 16.25 -34.98
CA LYS A 295 1.45 16.94 -35.18
C LYS A 295 0.30 15.98 -35.56
N GLN A 296 -0.01 14.96 -34.76
CA GLN A 296 -1.08 14.01 -35.09
C GLN A 296 -2.29 14.01 -34.16
N HIS A 297 -2.23 14.63 -32.99
CA HIS A 297 -3.36 14.59 -32.05
C HIS A 297 -4.54 15.54 -32.36
N PHE A 298 -4.29 16.61 -33.15
CA PHE A 298 -5.37 17.58 -33.45
C PHE A 298 -6.40 17.06 -34.47
N SER A 299 -6.04 16.13 -35.35
CA SER A 299 -6.94 15.62 -36.40
C SER A 299 -7.98 14.60 -35.88
N VAL A 300 -7.62 13.82 -34.86
CA VAL A 300 -8.53 12.78 -34.31
C VAL A 300 -9.63 13.40 -33.44
N LEU A 301 -9.30 14.46 -32.68
CA LEU A 301 -10.28 15.18 -31.84
C LEU A 301 -11.28 15.92 -32.72
N ALA A 302 -10.81 16.60 -33.76
CA ALA A 302 -11.65 17.29 -34.74
C ALA A 302 -12.58 16.32 -35.49
N ALA A 303 -12.10 15.15 -35.91
CA ALA A 303 -12.90 14.13 -36.54
C ALA A 303 -14.00 13.57 -35.63
N ARG A 304 -13.71 13.35 -34.36
CA ARG A 304 -14.69 12.88 -33.35
C ARG A 304 -15.79 13.94 -33.09
N LEU A 305 -15.43 15.23 -33.07
CA LEU A 305 -16.40 16.32 -32.88
C LEU A 305 -17.35 16.43 -34.08
N VAL A 306 -16.84 16.29 -35.30
CA VAL A 306 -17.67 16.31 -36.55
C VAL A 306 -18.63 15.12 -36.58
N ILE A 307 -18.19 13.93 -36.20
CA ILE A 307 -19.06 12.76 -36.14
C ILE A 307 -20.16 12.92 -35.06
N ALA A 308 -19.84 13.47 -33.89
CA ALA A 308 -20.83 13.71 -32.84
C ALA A 308 -21.89 14.72 -33.28
N LEU A 309 -21.49 15.82 -33.95
CA LEU A 309 -22.41 16.81 -34.49
C LEU A 309 -23.32 16.24 -35.61
N ALA A 310 -22.79 15.39 -36.45
CA ALA A 310 -23.58 14.72 -37.51
C ALA A 310 -24.65 13.79 -36.91
N ILE A 311 -24.33 13.05 -35.85
CA ILE A 311 -25.28 12.18 -35.13
C ILE A 311 -26.40 13.02 -34.47
N VAL A 312 -26.08 14.11 -33.84
CA VAL A 312 -27.07 15.02 -33.22
C VAL A 312 -27.99 15.63 -34.29
N ALA A 313 -27.46 16.06 -35.43
CA ALA A 313 -28.26 16.59 -36.53
C ALA A 313 -29.22 15.53 -37.12
N ALA A 314 -28.73 14.29 -37.27
CA ALA A 314 -29.58 13.19 -37.74
C ALA A 314 -30.72 12.84 -36.76
N LEU A 315 -30.45 12.86 -35.48
CA LEU A 315 -31.47 12.66 -34.42
C LEU A 315 -32.52 13.76 -34.41
N VAL A 316 -32.13 15.01 -34.58
CA VAL A 316 -33.04 16.16 -34.66
C VAL A 316 -33.96 16.04 -35.90
N LEU A 317 -33.40 15.69 -37.07
CA LEU A 317 -34.15 15.46 -38.28
C LEU A 317 -35.13 14.28 -38.14
N LEU A 318 -34.73 13.19 -37.48
CA LEU A 318 -35.61 12.08 -37.19
C LEU A 318 -36.79 12.47 -36.29
N VAL A 319 -36.54 13.24 -35.28
CA VAL A 319 -37.60 13.76 -34.38
C VAL A 319 -38.57 14.65 -35.16
N ILE A 320 -38.06 15.57 -35.97
CA ILE A 320 -38.91 16.46 -36.81
C ILE A 320 -39.75 15.61 -37.78
N TRP A 321 -39.16 14.59 -38.41
CA TRP A 321 -39.87 13.69 -39.31
C TRP A 321 -40.97 12.87 -38.60
N LEU A 322 -40.70 12.35 -37.40
CA LEU A 322 -41.68 11.62 -36.58
C LEU A 322 -42.85 12.51 -36.15
N PHE A 323 -42.57 13.75 -35.75
CA PHE A 323 -43.64 14.70 -35.40
C PHE A 323 -44.39 15.25 -36.62
N GLY A 324 -43.76 15.35 -37.79
CA GLY A 324 -44.39 15.74 -39.04
C GLY A 324 -45.37 14.72 -39.65
N GLN A 325 -45.29 13.44 -39.24
CA GLN A 325 -46.22 12.38 -39.68
C GLN A 325 -47.47 12.24 -38.80
N SER A 326 -47.59 13.03 -37.70
CA SER A 326 -48.73 12.95 -36.78
C SER A 326 -49.74 14.10 -36.92
N GLN A 327 -49.75 14.78 -38.08
CA GLN A 327 -50.84 15.76 -38.44
C GLN A 327 -51.69 15.27 -39.61
#